data_0a1f87dff1caa64bf1d708863e3cb808
#
_entry.id   0a1f87dff1caa64bf1d708863e3cb808
#
_cell.length_a   1.000
_cell.length_b   1.000
_cell.length_c   1.000
_cell.angle_alpha   90.00
_cell.angle_beta   90.00
_cell.angle_gamma   90.00
#
_symmetry.space_group_name_H-M   'P 1'
#
loop_
_entity.id
_entity.type
_entity.pdbx_description
1 polymer ?
#
loop_
_entity_poly.entity_id
_entity_poly.type
_entity_poly.pdbx_seq_one_letter_code
_entity_poly.pdbx_strand_id
1 'polypeptide(L)'
;MFGRLMPREGKFFELFDQHADQIAIGSVELVGLMNQYADTNARQRHIEAIDAIEKAADRYTHETVALLHQTFITPFDRESIHQLITQMDDILDLIQDVAESAMLYDLQRITNEAQQLADINQMCCERVKAAVNLLSSMENANQILKICAEIDRLESDADRVMRSAMSRLFRDETDVRQLIKLKAIYELLEEVSDKCDDVANTIEGVVLENA
;
A
#
# COMPACT_ATOMS: atom_id res chain seq x y z
N MET A 1 27.11 28.92 -10.51
CA MET A 1 27.25 28.54 -9.10
C MET A 1 25.99 27.83 -8.58
N PHE A 2 25.15 27.29 -9.47
CA PHE A 2 23.86 26.62 -9.15
C PHE A 2 23.88 25.08 -9.20
N GLY A 3 25.00 24.48 -9.62
CA GLY A 3 25.09 23.03 -9.84
C GLY A 3 25.27 22.13 -8.59
N ARG A 4 25.19 22.67 -7.36
CA ARG A 4 25.44 21.93 -6.12
C ARG A 4 24.18 21.74 -5.25
N LEU A 5 23.01 22.24 -5.68
CA LEU A 5 21.73 22.11 -4.97
C LEU A 5 20.90 20.92 -5.47
N MET A 6 21.13 20.42 -6.68
CA MET A 6 20.42 19.28 -7.27
C MET A 6 20.61 17.89 -6.60
N PRO A 7 21.72 17.58 -5.88
CA PRO A 7 21.87 16.22 -5.31
C PRO A 7 20.84 15.84 -4.22
N ARG A 8 20.17 16.82 -3.59
CA ARG A 8 19.23 16.55 -2.50
C ARG A 8 17.79 16.35 -2.96
N GLU A 9 17.36 17.05 -4.01
CA GLU A 9 16.03 16.87 -4.61
C GLU A 9 15.89 15.45 -5.20
N GLY A 10 16.88 14.98 -5.94
CA GLY A 10 16.91 13.62 -6.46
C GLY A 10 16.85 12.54 -5.38
N LYS A 11 17.38 12.83 -4.17
CA LYS A 11 17.36 11.86 -3.07
C LYS A 11 15.96 11.58 -2.52
N PHE A 12 15.02 12.55 -2.57
CA PHE A 12 13.62 12.30 -2.19
C PHE A 12 12.99 11.27 -3.13
N PHE A 13 13.17 11.43 -4.44
CA PHE A 13 12.61 10.49 -5.41
C PHE A 13 13.25 9.10 -5.27
N GLU A 14 14.56 9.00 -5.02
CA GLU A 14 15.20 7.70 -4.73
C GLU A 14 14.58 7.01 -3.51
N LEU A 15 14.27 7.74 -2.44
CA LEU A 15 13.66 7.18 -1.24
C LEU A 15 12.20 6.77 -1.49
N PHE A 16 11.44 7.57 -2.24
CA PHE A 16 10.08 7.19 -2.66
C PHE A 16 10.09 5.93 -3.52
N ASP A 17 10.99 5.85 -4.50
CA ASP A 17 11.12 4.67 -5.36
C ASP A 17 11.46 3.41 -4.55
N GLN A 18 12.41 3.53 -3.61
CA GLN A 18 12.81 2.42 -2.74
C GLN A 18 11.66 1.97 -1.82
N HIS A 19 10.86 2.92 -1.29
CA HIS A 19 9.70 2.60 -0.49
C HIS A 19 8.60 1.94 -1.34
N ALA A 20 8.31 2.48 -2.52
CA ALA A 20 7.32 1.92 -3.46
C ALA A 20 7.71 0.51 -3.95
N ASP A 21 9.01 0.22 -4.06
CA ASP A 21 9.51 -1.14 -4.31
C ASP A 21 9.12 -2.10 -3.18
N GLN A 22 9.23 -1.67 -1.91
CA GLN A 22 8.82 -2.50 -0.77
C GLN A 22 7.30 -2.73 -0.77
N ILE A 23 6.49 -1.71 -1.06
CA ILE A 23 5.03 -1.85 -1.19
C ILE A 23 4.68 -2.94 -2.22
N ALA A 24 5.28 -2.89 -3.40
CA ALA A 24 5.03 -3.89 -4.44
C ALA A 24 5.47 -5.30 -4.01
N ILE A 25 6.61 -5.44 -3.33
CA ILE A 25 7.08 -6.74 -2.83
C ILE A 25 6.17 -7.24 -1.71
N GLY A 26 5.77 -6.37 -0.76
CA GLY A 26 4.87 -6.72 0.34
C GLY A 26 3.50 -7.20 -0.14
N SER A 27 2.96 -6.59 -1.19
CA SER A 27 1.69 -7.02 -1.78
C SER A 27 1.77 -8.41 -2.43
N VAL A 28 2.90 -8.77 -3.04
CA VAL A 28 3.14 -10.14 -3.57
C VAL A 28 3.18 -11.16 -2.43
N GLU A 29 3.84 -10.82 -1.32
CA GLU A 29 3.88 -11.69 -0.14
C GLU A 29 2.50 -11.85 0.50
N LEU A 30 1.67 -10.80 0.52
CA LEU A 30 0.27 -10.88 0.97
C LEU A 30 -0.56 -11.84 0.11
N VAL A 31 -0.46 -11.75 -1.22
CA VAL A 31 -1.12 -12.71 -2.14
C VAL A 31 -0.61 -14.12 -1.90
N GLY A 32 0.69 -14.30 -1.72
CA GLY A 32 1.30 -15.58 -1.38
C GLY A 32 0.75 -16.16 -0.07
N LEU A 33 0.62 -15.33 0.96
CA LEU A 33 0.03 -15.68 2.25
C LEU A 33 -1.42 -16.15 2.10
N MET A 34 -2.26 -15.38 1.39
CA MET A 34 -3.67 -15.72 1.20
C MET A 34 -3.85 -17.03 0.42
N ASN A 35 -3.02 -17.27 -0.58
CA ASN A 35 -3.12 -18.47 -1.43
C ASN A 35 -2.53 -19.73 -0.79
N GLN A 36 -1.52 -19.59 0.06
CA GLN A 36 -0.80 -20.73 0.68
C GLN A 36 -1.07 -20.86 2.19
N TYR A 37 -2.09 -20.20 2.71
CA TYR A 37 -2.37 -20.10 4.14
C TYR A 37 -2.51 -21.44 4.86
N ALA A 38 -3.02 -22.47 4.17
CA ALA A 38 -3.19 -23.82 4.72
C ALA A 38 -1.85 -24.55 5.00
N ASP A 39 -0.78 -24.19 4.29
CA ASP A 39 0.56 -24.69 4.57
C ASP A 39 1.22 -23.84 5.67
N THR A 40 1.38 -24.44 6.85
CA THR A 40 1.93 -23.74 8.02
C THR A 40 3.33 -23.18 7.77
N ASN A 41 4.16 -23.88 7.01
CA ASN A 41 5.53 -23.42 6.73
C ASN A 41 5.52 -22.27 5.71
N ALA A 42 4.68 -22.35 4.69
CA ALA A 42 4.50 -21.26 3.72
C ALA A 42 3.93 -20.02 4.40
N ARG A 43 2.88 -20.19 5.19
CA ARG A 43 2.26 -19.11 5.97
C ARG A 43 3.29 -18.38 6.84
N GLN A 44 4.08 -19.10 7.62
CA GLN A 44 5.10 -18.51 8.48
C GLN A 44 6.14 -17.72 7.68
N ARG A 45 6.60 -18.25 6.54
CA ARG A 45 7.58 -17.58 5.68
C ARG A 45 7.03 -16.26 5.12
N HIS A 46 5.76 -16.23 4.65
CA HIS A 46 5.13 -15.02 4.14
C HIS A 46 4.98 -13.96 5.23
N ILE A 47 4.56 -14.34 6.44
CA ILE A 47 4.43 -13.42 7.58
C ILE A 47 5.82 -12.82 7.94
N GLU A 48 6.85 -13.64 8.06
CA GLU A 48 8.21 -13.18 8.35
C GLU A 48 8.77 -12.27 7.23
N ALA A 49 8.43 -12.56 5.97
CA ALA A 49 8.82 -11.73 4.84
C ALA A 49 8.12 -10.36 4.89
N ILE A 50 6.81 -10.33 5.16
CA ILE A 50 6.04 -9.07 5.30
C ILE A 50 6.63 -8.21 6.43
N ASP A 51 6.88 -8.78 7.61
CA ASP A 51 7.51 -8.05 8.74
C ASP A 51 8.90 -7.48 8.37
N ALA A 52 9.70 -8.23 7.62
CA ALA A 52 11.00 -7.75 7.18
C ALA A 52 10.91 -6.64 6.12
N ILE A 53 9.89 -6.68 5.25
CA ILE A 53 9.62 -5.69 4.20
C ILE A 53 9.15 -4.39 4.83
N GLU A 54 8.19 -4.44 5.76
CA GLU A 54 7.69 -3.28 6.50
C GLU A 54 8.85 -2.57 7.21
N LYS A 55 9.67 -3.28 8.00
CA LYS A 55 10.85 -2.73 8.68
C LYS A 55 11.89 -2.13 7.71
N ALA A 56 11.95 -2.61 6.48
CA ALA A 56 12.82 -2.02 5.46
C ALA A 56 12.24 -0.72 4.93
N ALA A 57 10.91 -0.64 4.75
CA ALA A 57 10.21 0.54 4.28
C ALA A 57 10.19 1.65 5.34
N ASP A 58 9.92 1.33 6.61
CA ASP A 58 9.96 2.26 7.74
C ASP A 58 11.29 3.04 7.80
N ARG A 59 12.42 2.39 7.48
CA ARG A 59 13.71 3.08 7.36
C ARG A 59 13.70 4.16 6.28
N TYR A 60 13.06 3.91 5.12
CA TYR A 60 12.96 4.92 4.06
C TYR A 60 12.05 6.06 4.45
N THR A 61 10.97 5.77 5.19
CA THR A 61 10.08 6.78 5.79
C THR A 61 10.85 7.68 6.74
N HIS A 62 11.57 7.11 7.69
CA HIS A 62 12.40 7.86 8.63
C HIS A 62 13.51 8.66 7.93
N GLU A 63 14.18 8.10 6.92
CA GLU A 63 15.20 8.81 6.15
C GLU A 63 14.62 9.98 5.37
N THR A 64 13.43 9.82 4.78
CA THR A 64 12.71 10.88 4.05
C THR A 64 12.35 12.04 4.99
N VAL A 65 11.77 11.74 6.15
CA VAL A 65 11.42 12.75 7.16
C VAL A 65 12.68 13.47 7.68
N ALA A 66 13.75 12.73 7.96
CA ALA A 66 15.03 13.32 8.38
C ALA A 66 15.64 14.22 7.29
N LEU A 67 15.58 13.80 6.03
CA LEU A 67 16.03 14.59 4.89
C LEU A 67 15.20 15.87 4.74
N LEU A 68 13.87 15.77 4.92
CA LEU A 68 12.96 16.89 4.86
C LEU A 68 13.32 17.96 5.92
N HIS A 69 13.66 17.57 7.14
CA HIS A 69 14.10 18.49 8.19
C HIS A 69 15.43 19.19 7.89
N GLN A 70 16.30 18.56 7.10
CA GLN A 70 17.65 19.07 6.78
C GLN A 70 17.70 19.84 5.44
N THR A 71 16.61 19.84 4.66
CA THR A 71 16.59 20.41 3.32
C THR A 71 15.75 21.68 3.30
N PHE A 72 16.33 22.77 2.79
CA PHE A 72 15.63 24.06 2.70
C PHE A 72 14.79 24.17 1.41
N ILE A 73 15.30 23.66 0.30
CA ILE A 73 14.60 23.64 -0.99
C ILE A 73 14.21 22.18 -1.27
N THR A 74 12.92 21.92 -1.45
CA THR A 74 12.34 20.59 -1.70
C THR A 74 11.79 20.51 -3.14
N PRO A 75 11.67 19.30 -3.75
CA PRO A 75 11.20 19.17 -5.13
C PRO A 75 9.75 19.64 -5.34
N PHE A 76 8.91 19.51 -4.32
CA PHE A 76 7.54 20.02 -4.25
C PHE A 76 7.20 20.37 -2.79
N ASP A 77 5.97 20.71 -2.50
CA ASP A 77 5.59 21.18 -1.17
C ASP A 77 5.97 20.20 -0.06
N ARG A 78 6.46 20.73 1.07
CA ARG A 78 6.99 19.94 2.19
C ARG A 78 5.92 19.12 2.89
N GLU A 79 4.71 19.66 3.00
CA GLU A 79 3.56 18.97 3.59
C GLU A 79 3.15 17.79 2.72
N SER A 80 3.14 17.97 1.39
CA SER A 80 2.86 16.92 0.42
C SER A 80 3.93 15.81 0.44
N ILE A 81 5.23 16.15 0.62
CA ILE A 81 6.29 15.14 0.80
C ILE A 81 6.06 14.30 2.05
N HIS A 82 5.75 14.96 3.18
CA HIS A 82 5.49 14.26 4.44
C HIS A 82 4.25 13.38 4.33
N GLN A 83 3.16 13.92 3.76
CA GLN A 83 1.92 13.19 3.57
C GLN A 83 2.12 11.96 2.68
N LEU A 84 2.80 12.13 1.53
CA LEU A 84 3.06 11.05 0.59
C LEU A 84 3.80 9.89 1.26
N ILE A 85 4.92 10.16 1.92
CA ILE A 85 5.72 9.09 2.52
C ILE A 85 5.00 8.40 3.68
N THR A 86 4.22 9.15 4.49
CA THR A 86 3.42 8.56 5.58
C THR A 86 2.30 7.68 5.05
N GLN A 87 1.58 8.12 4.02
CA GLN A 87 0.53 7.30 3.41
C GLN A 87 1.09 6.05 2.70
N MET A 88 2.29 6.15 2.13
CA MET A 88 2.97 4.99 1.56
C MET A 88 3.36 3.97 2.66
N ASP A 89 3.76 4.44 3.84
CA ASP A 89 4.06 3.62 5.00
C ASP A 89 2.80 2.92 5.52
N ASP A 90 1.69 3.64 5.65
CA ASP A 90 0.38 3.11 6.05
C ASP A 90 -0.06 1.89 5.21
N ILE A 91 0.29 1.82 3.92
CA ILE A 91 -0.03 0.67 3.06
C ILE A 91 0.67 -0.60 3.57
N LEU A 92 1.95 -0.52 3.93
CA LEU A 92 2.70 -1.68 4.42
C LEU A 92 2.32 -2.07 5.84
N ASP A 93 2.03 -1.08 6.69
CA ASP A 93 1.48 -1.31 8.03
C ASP A 93 0.19 -2.13 7.95
N LEU A 94 -0.73 -1.75 7.06
CA LEU A 94 -1.97 -2.50 6.85
C LEU A 94 -1.75 -3.91 6.28
N ILE A 95 -0.80 -4.08 5.36
CA ILE A 95 -0.44 -5.42 4.84
C ILE A 95 0.09 -6.29 6.00
N GLN A 96 0.90 -5.73 6.89
CA GLN A 96 1.39 -6.42 8.09
C GLN A 96 0.23 -6.73 9.04
N ASP A 97 -0.67 -5.77 9.29
CA ASP A 97 -1.85 -5.96 10.16
C ASP A 97 -2.76 -7.07 9.65
N VAL A 98 -2.96 -7.20 8.34
CA VAL A 98 -3.70 -8.35 7.75
C VAL A 98 -3.01 -9.67 8.09
N ALA A 99 -1.70 -9.74 7.90
CA ALA A 99 -0.91 -10.97 8.13
C ALA A 99 -0.91 -11.37 9.61
N GLU A 100 -0.69 -10.41 10.51
CA GLU A 100 -0.68 -10.62 11.95
C GLU A 100 -2.09 -10.97 12.48
N SER A 101 -3.13 -10.26 12.03
CA SER A 101 -4.52 -10.53 12.44
C SER A 101 -4.99 -11.91 11.99
N ALA A 102 -4.63 -12.33 10.78
CA ALA A 102 -4.97 -13.67 10.31
C ALA A 102 -4.37 -14.77 11.21
N MET A 103 -3.14 -14.58 11.69
CA MET A 103 -2.49 -15.49 12.64
C MET A 103 -3.06 -15.35 14.05
N LEU A 104 -3.19 -14.13 14.56
CA LEU A 104 -3.69 -13.84 15.92
C LEU A 104 -5.10 -14.39 16.16
N TYR A 105 -5.96 -14.27 15.14
CA TYR A 105 -7.32 -14.77 15.20
C TYR A 105 -7.41 -16.28 14.98
N ASP A 106 -6.31 -16.95 14.71
CA ASP A 106 -6.28 -18.38 14.40
C ASP A 106 -7.30 -18.72 13.29
N LEU A 107 -7.14 -18.05 12.13
CA LEU A 107 -7.96 -18.39 10.98
C LEU A 107 -7.62 -19.80 10.51
N GLN A 108 -8.66 -20.60 10.28
CA GLN A 108 -8.49 -21.97 9.81
C GLN A 108 -8.41 -22.06 8.29
N ARG A 109 -8.95 -21.06 7.60
CA ARG A 109 -8.98 -20.99 6.13
C ARG A 109 -9.14 -19.55 5.67
N ILE A 110 -8.59 -19.26 4.49
CA ILE A 110 -8.83 -18.03 3.75
C ILE A 110 -9.99 -18.27 2.78
N THR A 111 -10.88 -17.29 2.65
CA THR A 111 -12.01 -17.33 1.72
C THR A 111 -11.59 -16.86 0.34
N ASN A 112 -12.36 -17.22 -0.70
CA ASN A 112 -12.11 -16.74 -2.05
C ASN A 112 -12.20 -15.21 -2.15
N GLU A 113 -13.06 -14.59 -1.35
CA GLU A 113 -13.20 -13.13 -1.29
C GLU A 113 -11.97 -12.45 -0.71
N ALA A 114 -11.37 -13.02 0.34
CA ALA A 114 -10.11 -12.51 0.89
C ALA A 114 -8.94 -12.66 -0.11
N GLN A 115 -8.89 -13.77 -0.86
CA GLN A 115 -7.91 -13.93 -1.95
C GLN A 115 -8.12 -12.89 -3.04
N GLN A 116 -9.37 -12.68 -3.47
CA GLN A 116 -9.69 -11.68 -4.48
C GLN A 116 -9.34 -10.25 -4.05
N LEU A 117 -9.58 -9.89 -2.78
CA LEU A 117 -9.16 -8.60 -2.23
C LEU A 117 -7.63 -8.47 -2.23
N ALA A 118 -6.89 -9.50 -1.85
CA ALA A 118 -5.44 -9.48 -1.90
C ALA A 118 -4.89 -9.32 -3.35
N ASP A 119 -5.53 -9.96 -4.33
CA ASP A 119 -5.17 -9.80 -5.75
C ASP A 119 -5.41 -8.35 -6.23
N ILE A 120 -6.51 -7.71 -5.81
CA ILE A 120 -6.80 -6.30 -6.13
C ILE A 120 -5.77 -5.40 -5.44
N ASN A 121 -5.44 -5.65 -4.18
CA ASN A 121 -4.42 -4.91 -3.43
C ASN A 121 -3.06 -4.96 -4.12
N GLN A 122 -2.66 -6.12 -4.64
CA GLN A 122 -1.43 -6.23 -5.42
C GLN A 122 -1.48 -5.33 -6.65
N MET A 123 -2.59 -5.32 -7.38
CA MET A 123 -2.74 -4.43 -8.54
C MET A 123 -2.68 -2.96 -8.15
N CYS A 124 -3.32 -2.54 -7.04
CA CYS A 124 -3.22 -1.17 -6.51
C CYS A 124 -1.77 -0.80 -6.18
N CYS A 125 -1.07 -1.65 -5.44
CA CYS A 125 0.32 -1.43 -5.04
C CYS A 125 1.27 -1.31 -6.25
N GLU A 126 1.07 -2.13 -7.29
CA GLU A 126 1.83 -2.01 -8.55
C GLU A 126 1.56 -0.67 -9.26
N ARG A 127 0.33 -0.14 -9.20
CA ARG A 127 -0.02 1.17 -9.76
C ARG A 127 0.56 2.31 -8.91
N VAL A 128 0.52 2.21 -7.58
CA VAL A 128 1.21 3.17 -6.68
C VAL A 128 2.68 3.26 -7.04
N LYS A 129 3.38 2.13 -7.14
CA LYS A 129 4.79 2.10 -7.56
C LYS A 129 5.00 2.75 -8.93
N ALA A 130 4.13 2.46 -9.89
CA ALA A 130 4.24 3.03 -11.23
C ALA A 130 4.03 4.56 -11.23
N ALA A 131 3.11 5.09 -10.42
CA ALA A 131 2.88 6.53 -10.29
C ALA A 131 4.07 7.23 -9.60
N VAL A 132 4.57 6.65 -8.50
CA VAL A 132 5.70 7.18 -7.73
C VAL A 132 6.96 7.29 -8.60
N ASN A 133 7.31 6.24 -9.36
CA ASN A 133 8.48 6.23 -10.24
C ASN A 133 8.45 7.31 -11.33
N LEU A 134 7.29 7.85 -11.63
CA LEU A 134 7.14 8.92 -12.64
C LEU A 134 7.20 10.34 -12.05
N LEU A 135 7.11 10.50 -10.72
CA LEU A 135 7.06 11.80 -10.04
C LEU A 135 8.31 12.66 -10.23
N SER A 136 9.44 12.06 -10.57
CA SER A 136 10.70 12.79 -10.79
C SER A 136 10.68 13.75 -11.98
N SER A 137 9.65 13.69 -12.84
CA SER A 137 9.47 14.59 -13.98
C SER A 137 8.01 14.88 -14.27
N MET A 138 7.63 16.15 -14.24
CA MET A 138 6.26 16.60 -14.59
C MET A 138 5.92 16.45 -16.08
N GLU A 139 6.88 16.11 -16.94
CA GLU A 139 6.59 15.68 -18.31
C GLU A 139 5.68 14.43 -18.34
N ASN A 140 5.68 13.64 -17.26
CA ASN A 140 4.87 12.45 -17.09
C ASN A 140 3.46 12.74 -16.52
N ALA A 141 3.08 14.00 -16.25
CA ALA A 141 1.83 14.39 -15.57
C ALA A 141 0.60 13.65 -16.10
N ASN A 142 0.40 13.65 -17.42
CA ASN A 142 -0.75 12.96 -18.03
C ASN A 142 -0.74 11.43 -17.83
N GLN A 143 0.43 10.81 -17.71
CA GLN A 143 0.55 9.38 -17.45
C GLN A 143 0.27 9.08 -15.97
N ILE A 144 0.79 9.91 -15.07
CA ILE A 144 0.55 9.80 -13.64
C ILE A 144 -0.95 9.88 -13.35
N LEU A 145 -1.65 10.90 -13.86
CA LEU A 145 -3.09 11.08 -13.66
C LEU A 145 -3.92 9.89 -14.17
N LYS A 146 -3.48 9.23 -15.26
CA LYS A 146 -4.14 8.02 -15.74
C LYS A 146 -3.95 6.85 -14.77
N ILE A 147 -2.76 6.72 -14.19
CA ILE A 147 -2.46 5.67 -13.22
C ILE A 147 -3.27 5.92 -11.93
N CYS A 148 -3.39 7.17 -11.45
CA CYS A 148 -4.24 7.51 -10.32
C CYS A 148 -5.71 7.12 -10.57
N ALA A 149 -6.25 7.42 -11.75
CA ALA A 149 -7.60 6.98 -12.13
C ALA A 149 -7.76 5.46 -12.28
N GLU A 150 -6.67 4.70 -12.48
CA GLU A 150 -6.70 3.23 -12.45
C GLU A 150 -6.77 2.73 -11.00
N ILE A 151 -6.08 3.39 -10.05
CA ILE A 151 -6.13 3.06 -8.62
C ILE A 151 -7.54 3.28 -8.08
N ASP A 152 -8.17 4.45 -8.32
CA ASP A 152 -9.56 4.75 -7.94
C ASP A 152 -10.55 3.67 -8.39
N ARG A 153 -10.38 3.13 -9.62
CA ARG A 153 -11.23 2.04 -10.12
C ARG A 153 -10.97 0.73 -9.38
N LEU A 154 -9.72 0.42 -9.06
CA LEU A 154 -9.37 -0.80 -8.33
C LEU A 154 -9.88 -0.74 -6.89
N GLU A 155 -9.80 0.41 -6.21
CA GLU A 155 -10.43 0.67 -4.91
C GLU A 155 -11.94 0.40 -4.98
N SER A 156 -12.65 1.01 -5.94
CA SER A 156 -14.08 0.77 -6.16
C SER A 156 -14.43 -0.70 -6.44
N ASP A 157 -13.51 -1.47 -7.06
CA ASP A 157 -13.68 -2.91 -7.26
C ASP A 157 -13.49 -3.67 -5.93
N ALA A 158 -12.50 -3.30 -5.10
CA ALA A 158 -12.27 -3.87 -3.78
C ALA A 158 -13.47 -3.64 -2.85
N ASP A 159 -13.98 -2.40 -2.77
CA ASP A 159 -15.18 -2.04 -1.98
C ASP A 159 -16.39 -2.91 -2.37
N ARG A 160 -16.60 -3.13 -3.68
CA ARG A 160 -17.70 -4.01 -4.15
C ARG A 160 -17.50 -5.47 -3.71
N VAL A 161 -16.28 -5.99 -3.77
CA VAL A 161 -15.95 -7.35 -3.31
C VAL A 161 -16.18 -7.45 -1.81
N MET A 162 -15.67 -6.50 -1.03
CA MET A 162 -15.82 -6.45 0.44
C MET A 162 -17.31 -6.39 0.84
N ARG A 163 -18.11 -5.48 0.27
CA ARG A 163 -19.55 -5.37 0.56
C ARG A 163 -20.32 -6.65 0.22
N SER A 164 -19.98 -7.31 -0.88
CA SER A 164 -20.57 -8.60 -1.25
C SER A 164 -20.18 -9.71 -0.28
N ALA A 165 -18.91 -9.76 0.12
CA ALA A 165 -18.38 -10.69 1.12
C ALA A 165 -19.07 -10.51 2.47
N MET A 166 -19.17 -9.26 2.94
CA MET A 166 -19.88 -8.90 4.18
C MET A 166 -21.35 -9.33 4.15
N SER A 167 -22.05 -9.03 3.06
CA SER A 167 -23.47 -9.40 2.93
C SER A 167 -23.68 -10.92 3.01
N ARG A 168 -22.77 -11.71 2.41
CA ARG A 168 -22.80 -13.16 2.47
C ARG A 168 -22.43 -13.65 3.87
N LEU A 169 -21.37 -13.12 4.45
CA LEU A 169 -20.89 -13.47 5.78
C LEU A 169 -21.99 -13.32 6.83
N PHE A 170 -22.71 -12.19 6.86
CA PHE A 170 -23.78 -11.94 7.83
C PHE A 170 -25.05 -12.77 7.60
N ARG A 171 -25.27 -13.31 6.40
CA ARG A 171 -26.43 -14.16 6.11
C ARG A 171 -26.18 -15.63 6.38
N ASP A 172 -24.97 -16.09 6.05
CA ASP A 172 -24.73 -17.52 5.89
C ASP A 172 -23.84 -18.10 7.00
N GLU A 173 -23.02 -17.25 7.67
CA GLU A 173 -22.15 -17.71 8.75
C GLU A 173 -22.92 -17.85 10.07
N THR A 174 -22.90 -19.06 10.64
CA THR A 174 -23.59 -19.38 11.88
C THR A 174 -22.69 -19.31 13.11
N ASP A 175 -21.37 -19.42 12.92
CA ASP A 175 -20.40 -19.25 14.01
C ASP A 175 -20.04 -17.76 14.16
N VAL A 176 -20.52 -17.15 15.24
CA VAL A 176 -20.26 -15.74 15.56
C VAL A 176 -18.76 -15.42 15.66
N ARG A 177 -17.94 -16.38 16.12
CA ARG A 177 -16.48 -16.16 16.18
C ARG A 177 -15.88 -16.06 14.78
N GLN A 178 -16.28 -16.94 13.86
CA GLN A 178 -15.83 -16.88 12.47
C GLN A 178 -16.32 -15.60 11.80
N LEU A 179 -17.57 -15.19 12.05
CA LEU A 179 -18.10 -13.93 11.54
C LEU A 179 -17.25 -12.74 11.96
N ILE A 180 -16.91 -12.64 13.25
CA ILE A 180 -16.07 -11.52 13.76
C ILE A 180 -14.67 -11.54 13.13
N LYS A 181 -14.03 -12.71 13.05
CA LYS A 181 -12.70 -12.87 12.47
C LYS A 181 -12.68 -12.47 11.00
N LEU A 182 -13.57 -13.03 10.18
CA LEU A 182 -13.62 -12.78 8.74
C LEU A 182 -14.02 -11.34 8.43
N LYS A 183 -14.96 -10.76 9.22
CA LYS A 183 -15.30 -9.34 9.10
C LYS A 183 -14.04 -8.47 9.23
N ALA A 184 -13.27 -8.66 10.29
CA ALA A 184 -12.06 -7.87 10.53
C ALA A 184 -11.03 -8.02 9.40
N ILE A 185 -10.84 -9.23 8.85
CA ILE A 185 -9.91 -9.47 7.74
C ILE A 185 -10.39 -8.80 6.45
N TYR A 186 -11.69 -8.82 6.15
CA TYR A 186 -12.22 -8.14 4.96
C TYR A 186 -12.07 -6.62 5.05
N GLU A 187 -12.33 -6.04 6.23
CA GLU A 187 -12.15 -4.61 6.48
C GLU A 187 -10.68 -4.21 6.32
N LEU A 188 -9.73 -4.94 6.94
CA LEU A 188 -8.30 -4.66 6.79
C LEU A 188 -7.81 -4.80 5.34
N LEU A 189 -8.30 -5.81 4.60
CA LEU A 189 -7.91 -5.99 3.20
C LEU A 189 -8.44 -4.85 2.30
N GLU A 190 -9.63 -4.36 2.54
CA GLU A 190 -10.18 -3.23 1.79
C GLU A 190 -9.46 -1.93 2.16
N GLU A 191 -9.11 -1.72 3.43
CA GLU A 191 -8.36 -0.54 3.88
C GLU A 191 -6.98 -0.40 3.21
N VAL A 192 -6.36 -1.51 2.76
CA VAL A 192 -5.13 -1.46 1.94
C VAL A 192 -5.38 -0.76 0.59
N SER A 193 -6.48 -1.07 -0.09
CA SER A 193 -6.83 -0.42 -1.36
C SER A 193 -7.22 1.05 -1.16
N ASP A 194 -7.94 1.37 -0.08
CA ASP A 194 -8.24 2.74 0.33
C ASP A 194 -6.97 3.57 0.53
N LYS A 195 -5.95 3.01 1.20
CA LYS A 195 -4.67 3.69 1.35
C LYS A 195 -3.92 3.89 0.04
N CYS A 196 -4.01 2.95 -0.89
CA CYS A 196 -3.45 3.15 -2.22
C CYS A 196 -4.14 4.32 -2.95
N ASP A 197 -5.45 4.52 -2.76
CA ASP A 197 -6.19 5.65 -3.32
C ASP A 197 -5.82 6.96 -2.61
N ASP A 198 -5.65 6.97 -1.28
CA ASP A 198 -5.12 8.13 -0.54
C ASP A 198 -3.77 8.60 -1.11
N VAL A 199 -2.86 7.66 -1.41
CA VAL A 199 -1.57 7.95 -2.06
C VAL A 199 -1.78 8.53 -3.46
N ALA A 200 -2.68 7.96 -4.25
CA ALA A 200 -3.00 8.44 -5.60
C ALA A 200 -3.55 9.87 -5.56
N ASN A 201 -4.44 10.17 -4.62
CA ASN A 201 -5.00 11.51 -4.41
C ASN A 201 -3.92 12.54 -4.03
N THR A 202 -2.96 12.17 -3.18
CA THR A 202 -1.82 13.03 -2.83
C THR A 202 -0.91 13.27 -4.06
N ILE A 203 -0.63 12.23 -4.84
CA ILE A 203 0.14 12.34 -6.09
C ILE A 203 -0.57 13.22 -7.11
N GLU A 204 -1.88 13.07 -7.27
CA GLU A 204 -2.69 13.92 -8.15
C GLU A 204 -2.58 15.39 -7.75
N GLY A 205 -2.71 15.70 -6.45
CA GLY A 205 -2.51 17.05 -5.91
C GLY A 205 -1.13 17.62 -6.27
N VAL A 206 -0.07 16.86 -6.05
CA VAL A 206 1.31 17.26 -6.41
C VAL A 206 1.43 17.54 -7.91
N VAL A 207 0.86 16.70 -8.76
CA VAL A 207 0.92 16.88 -10.22
C VAL A 207 0.15 18.15 -10.65
N LEU A 208 -1.06 18.38 -10.11
CA LEU A 208 -1.88 19.54 -10.46
C LEU A 208 -1.25 20.87 -10.04
N GLU A 209 -0.45 20.89 -8.98
CA GLU A 209 0.24 22.07 -8.49
C GLU A 209 1.54 22.38 -9.26
N ASN A 210 2.17 21.38 -9.91
CA ASN A 210 3.51 21.50 -10.47
C ASN A 210 3.59 21.26 -11.99
N ALA A 211 2.48 20.91 -12.68
CA ALA A 211 2.43 20.60 -14.12
C ALA A 211 2.12 21.82 -15.02
#